data_6fa66b85639eb27bc090d1a4c43066fd
#
_entry.id   6fa66b85639eb27bc090d1a4c43066fd
#
_cell.length_a   1.000
_cell.length_b   1.000
_cell.length_c   1.000
_cell.angle_alpha   90.00
_cell.angle_beta   90.00
_cell.angle_gamma   90.00
#
_symmetry.space_group_name_H-M   'P 1'
#
loop_
_entity.id
_entity.type
_entity.pdbx_description
1 polymer ?
#
loop_
_entity_poly.entity_id
_entity_poly.type
_entity_poly.pdbx_seq_one_letter_code
_entity_poly.pdbx_strand_id
1 'polypeptide(L)'
;MAKITTAERVSREASDNFVFQRSLLAYHAAAQRISGDVLEIGTGAGYGIEVVAPRARSFVTIDKLAPAPEPTQLPNVEFRQATVPPLPFANDSFDFVISFQVIEHIKRDLELVREVKRVLRPGGKFIVTTPNAPMSLTRNPWHIREYTAAELRSLLGSEFSSVEALGVSGNARVMEYYEQNRRSVKRITRFDILD
;
A
#
# COMPACT_ATOMS: atom_id res chain seq x y z
N MET A 1 1.10 -24.82 -15.42
CA MET A 1 1.54 -24.21 -14.15
C MET A 1 0.43 -23.29 -13.68
N ALA A 2 -0.16 -23.54 -12.53
CA ALA A 2 -1.20 -22.69 -11.98
C ALA A 2 -0.59 -21.30 -11.70
N LYS A 3 -1.17 -20.22 -12.27
CA LYS A 3 -0.85 -18.86 -11.89
C LYS A 3 -1.21 -18.73 -10.40
N ILE A 4 -0.20 -18.58 -9.55
CA ILE A 4 -0.40 -18.17 -8.16
C ILE A 4 -0.78 -16.69 -8.23
N THR A 5 -2.07 -16.42 -8.45
CA THR A 5 -2.66 -15.13 -8.19
C THR A 5 -2.76 -15.06 -6.65
N THR A 6 -1.86 -14.32 -6.02
CA THR A 6 -2.09 -13.95 -4.62
C THR A 6 -3.40 -13.17 -4.59
N ALA A 7 -4.28 -13.48 -3.63
CA ALA A 7 -5.63 -12.93 -3.49
C ALA A 7 -5.71 -11.39 -3.32
N GLU A 8 -4.61 -10.67 -3.49
CA GLU A 8 -4.46 -9.25 -3.19
C GLU A 8 -4.05 -8.39 -4.37
N ARG A 9 -3.97 -8.96 -5.57
CA ARG A 9 -3.87 -8.16 -6.78
C ARG A 9 -5.26 -7.68 -7.16
N VAL A 10 -5.57 -6.49 -6.76
CA VAL A 10 -6.80 -5.78 -7.13
C VAL A 10 -6.89 -5.69 -8.65
N SER A 11 -8.02 -6.12 -9.20
CA SER A 11 -8.29 -6.08 -10.64
C SER A 11 -9.21 -4.90 -11.00
N ARG A 12 -9.30 -4.60 -12.30
CA ARG A 12 -10.28 -3.62 -12.85
C ARG A 12 -11.67 -4.24 -13.07
N GLU A 13 -11.88 -5.48 -12.65
CA GLU A 13 -13.19 -6.13 -12.79
C GLU A 13 -14.25 -5.47 -11.91
N ALA A 14 -15.51 -5.57 -12.30
CA ALA A 14 -16.62 -4.90 -11.63
C ALA A 14 -16.76 -5.31 -10.15
N SER A 15 -16.43 -6.56 -9.81
CA SER A 15 -16.41 -7.08 -8.43
C SER A 15 -15.39 -6.39 -7.53
N ASP A 16 -14.25 -5.98 -8.09
CA ASP A 16 -13.13 -5.37 -7.38
C ASP A 16 -13.14 -3.84 -7.45
N ASN A 17 -14.06 -3.25 -8.22
CA ASN A 17 -14.02 -1.83 -8.57
C ASN A 17 -13.95 -0.90 -7.35
N PHE A 18 -14.64 -1.23 -6.26
CA PHE A 18 -14.58 -0.42 -5.04
C PHE A 18 -13.16 -0.40 -4.43
N VAL A 19 -12.53 -1.56 -4.33
CA VAL A 19 -11.17 -1.69 -3.79
C VAL A 19 -10.16 -1.05 -4.74
N PHE A 20 -10.35 -1.24 -6.04
CA PHE A 20 -9.53 -0.63 -7.09
C PHE A 20 -9.58 0.90 -7.01
N GLN A 21 -10.76 1.53 -6.95
CA GLN A 21 -10.91 2.98 -6.87
C GLN A 21 -10.30 3.56 -5.59
N ARG A 22 -10.48 2.86 -4.46
CA ARG A 22 -9.85 3.26 -3.20
C ARG A 22 -8.32 3.23 -3.30
N SER A 23 -7.77 2.18 -3.90
CA SER A 23 -6.32 2.05 -4.08
C SER A 23 -5.79 3.10 -5.06
N LEU A 24 -6.49 3.32 -6.16
CA LEU A 24 -6.13 4.34 -7.17
C LEU A 24 -6.14 5.76 -6.57
N LEU A 25 -7.04 6.06 -5.64
CA LEU A 25 -7.06 7.35 -4.94
C LEU A 25 -5.75 7.65 -4.22
N ALA A 26 -5.13 6.64 -3.60
CA ALA A 26 -3.83 6.81 -2.93
C ALA A 26 -2.74 7.22 -3.93
N TYR A 27 -2.72 6.61 -5.11
CA TYR A 27 -1.79 7.00 -6.19
C TYR A 27 -2.03 8.42 -6.68
N HIS A 28 -3.28 8.83 -6.88
CA HIS A 28 -3.59 10.22 -7.28
C HIS A 28 -3.18 11.22 -6.20
N ALA A 29 -3.39 10.90 -4.93
CA ALA A 29 -2.97 11.76 -3.82
C ALA A 29 -1.44 11.86 -3.71
N ALA A 30 -0.73 10.76 -3.95
CA ALA A 30 0.73 10.74 -4.00
C ALA A 30 1.26 11.54 -5.19
N ALA A 31 0.68 11.37 -6.38
CA ALA A 31 1.08 12.07 -7.61
C ALA A 31 1.03 13.61 -7.49
N GLN A 32 0.22 14.14 -6.59
CA GLN A 32 0.16 15.57 -6.29
C GLN A 32 1.30 16.07 -5.39
N ARG A 33 2.05 15.16 -4.77
CA ARG A 33 3.06 15.46 -3.73
C ARG A 33 4.47 15.09 -4.12
N ILE A 34 4.61 14.12 -5.02
CA ILE A 34 5.91 13.56 -5.40
C ILE A 34 6.61 14.38 -6.47
N SER A 35 7.92 14.28 -6.47
CA SER A 35 8.85 14.77 -7.52
C SER A 35 10.19 14.08 -7.36
N GLY A 36 11.11 14.29 -8.32
CA GLY A 36 12.45 13.73 -8.23
C GLY A 36 12.50 12.20 -8.39
N ASP A 37 13.36 11.55 -7.62
CA ASP A 37 13.54 10.09 -7.67
C ASP A 37 12.59 9.40 -6.71
N VAL A 38 11.79 8.49 -7.22
CA VAL A 38 10.71 7.84 -6.48
C VAL A 38 10.90 6.32 -6.45
N LEU A 39 10.77 5.72 -5.27
CA LEU A 39 10.69 4.28 -5.09
C LEU A 39 9.26 3.89 -4.74
N GLU A 40 8.71 2.91 -5.44
CA GLU A 40 7.50 2.21 -5.04
C GLU A 40 7.84 0.83 -4.48
N ILE A 41 7.32 0.52 -3.30
CA ILE A 41 7.38 -0.82 -2.69
C ILE A 41 6.02 -1.49 -2.84
N GLY A 42 5.98 -2.57 -3.63
CA GLY A 42 4.74 -3.29 -3.92
C GLY A 42 4.10 -2.85 -5.24
N THR A 43 4.71 -3.19 -6.38
CA THR A 43 4.19 -2.90 -7.72
C THR A 43 2.78 -3.47 -7.96
N GLY A 44 2.51 -4.65 -7.39
CA GLY A 44 1.24 -5.34 -7.55
C GLY A 44 0.90 -5.61 -9.02
N ALA A 45 -0.26 -5.14 -9.46
CA ALA A 45 -0.70 -5.24 -10.86
C ALA A 45 -0.16 -4.09 -11.75
N GLY A 46 0.60 -3.14 -11.19
CA GLY A 46 1.25 -2.06 -11.92
C GLY A 46 0.35 -0.88 -12.32
N TYR A 47 -0.93 -0.88 -11.94
CA TYR A 47 -1.88 0.18 -12.34
C TYR A 47 -1.54 1.56 -11.78
N GLY A 48 -0.77 1.63 -10.70
CA GLY A 48 -0.33 2.89 -10.09
C GLY A 48 0.78 3.60 -10.87
N ILE A 49 1.55 2.84 -11.63
CA ILE A 49 2.71 3.35 -12.37
C ILE A 49 2.30 4.48 -13.33
N GLU A 50 1.22 4.28 -14.10
CA GLU A 50 0.71 5.29 -15.05
C GLU A 50 0.30 6.61 -14.39
N VAL A 51 -0.07 6.56 -13.11
CA VAL A 51 -0.50 7.75 -12.35
C VAL A 51 0.68 8.50 -11.77
N VAL A 52 1.68 7.78 -11.27
CA VAL A 52 2.78 8.34 -10.46
C VAL A 52 4.03 8.61 -11.29
N ALA A 53 4.43 7.68 -12.17
CA ALA A 53 5.66 7.79 -12.93
C ALA A 53 5.77 9.08 -13.79
N PRO A 54 4.68 9.64 -14.38
CA PRO A 54 4.76 10.91 -15.10
C PRO A 54 5.13 12.12 -14.22
N ARG A 55 5.08 11.99 -12.90
CA ARG A 55 5.44 13.04 -11.93
C ARG A 55 6.85 12.90 -11.39
N ALA A 56 7.48 11.76 -11.62
CA ALA A 56 8.83 11.45 -11.16
C ALA A 56 9.88 11.74 -12.25
N ARG A 57 11.07 12.13 -11.84
CA ARG A 57 12.24 12.15 -12.70
C ARG A 57 12.66 10.72 -13.04
N SER A 58 12.77 9.87 -12.04
CA SER A 58 12.94 8.43 -12.16
C SER A 58 11.96 7.73 -11.22
N PHE A 59 11.42 6.61 -11.67
CA PHE A 59 10.48 5.81 -10.91
C PHE A 59 10.97 4.36 -10.86
N VAL A 60 11.44 3.93 -9.71
CA VAL A 60 11.80 2.53 -9.47
C VAL A 60 10.66 1.88 -8.72
N THR A 61 10.20 0.72 -9.20
CA THR A 61 9.17 -0.05 -8.52
C THR A 61 9.66 -1.47 -8.24
N ILE A 62 9.35 -1.99 -7.05
CA ILE A 62 9.79 -3.33 -6.64
C ILE A 62 8.61 -4.18 -6.17
N ASP A 63 8.66 -5.47 -6.51
CA ASP A 63 7.73 -6.47 -6.01
C ASP A 63 8.42 -7.84 -5.95
N LYS A 64 7.92 -8.74 -5.12
CA LYS A 64 8.35 -10.15 -5.10
C LYS A 64 7.98 -10.91 -6.38
N LEU A 65 6.95 -10.44 -7.10
CA LEU A 65 6.46 -11.02 -8.34
C LEU A 65 6.50 -9.97 -9.45
N ALA A 66 6.87 -10.39 -10.66
CA ALA A 66 6.85 -9.50 -11.81
C ALA A 66 5.41 -9.01 -12.11
N PRO A 67 5.22 -7.70 -12.43
CA PRO A 67 3.94 -7.16 -12.88
C PRO A 67 3.62 -7.65 -14.32
N ALA A 68 2.44 -7.26 -14.81
CA ALA A 68 2.14 -7.38 -16.23
C ALA A 68 3.09 -6.47 -17.04
N PRO A 69 3.50 -6.88 -18.26
CA PRO A 69 4.54 -6.17 -19.02
C PRO A 69 4.21 -4.71 -19.36
N GLU A 70 2.95 -4.39 -19.66
CA GLU A 70 2.56 -3.09 -20.21
C GLU A 70 2.86 -1.89 -19.30
N PRO A 71 2.58 -1.94 -17.97
CA PRO A 71 2.78 -0.78 -17.11
C PRO A 71 4.23 -0.34 -16.91
N THR A 72 5.20 -1.17 -17.29
CA THR A 72 6.64 -0.88 -17.07
C THR A 72 7.33 -0.29 -18.31
N GLN A 73 6.60 0.01 -19.40
CA GLN A 73 7.17 0.49 -20.66
C GLN A 73 7.47 1.99 -20.72
N LEU A 74 7.19 2.75 -19.64
CA LEU A 74 7.52 4.17 -19.57
C LEU A 74 9.04 4.36 -19.45
N PRO A 75 9.64 5.34 -20.17
CA PRO A 75 11.10 5.48 -20.27
C PRO A 75 11.79 5.83 -18.94
N ASN A 76 11.06 6.36 -17.98
CA ASN A 76 11.58 6.71 -16.65
C ASN A 76 11.23 5.66 -15.58
N VAL A 77 10.71 4.49 -15.97
CA VAL A 77 10.28 3.42 -15.07
C VAL A 77 11.24 2.25 -15.12
N GLU A 78 11.69 1.81 -13.95
CA GLU A 78 12.46 0.59 -13.78
C GLU A 78 11.76 -0.35 -12.80
N PHE A 79 11.48 -1.59 -13.21
CA PHE A 79 11.03 -2.64 -12.31
C PHE A 79 12.21 -3.49 -11.85
N ARG A 80 12.27 -3.77 -10.53
CA ARG A 80 13.19 -4.75 -9.95
C ARG A 80 12.43 -5.77 -9.11
N GLN A 81 12.69 -7.04 -9.35
CA GLN A 81 12.13 -8.08 -8.50
C GLN A 81 12.93 -8.17 -7.20
N ALA A 82 12.24 -7.95 -6.06
CA ALA A 82 12.88 -7.99 -4.74
C ALA A 82 11.88 -8.42 -3.65
N THR A 83 12.41 -9.06 -2.62
CA THR A 83 11.69 -9.31 -1.35
C THR A 83 12.24 -8.36 -0.30
N VAL A 84 11.37 -7.69 0.42
CA VAL A 84 11.72 -6.65 1.40
C VAL A 84 11.26 -7.03 2.81
N PRO A 85 11.93 -6.55 3.87
CA PRO A 85 13.27 -5.97 3.92
C PRO A 85 14.38 -7.03 3.77
N PRO A 86 15.63 -6.65 3.40
CA PRO A 86 16.13 -5.29 3.21
C PRO A 86 15.78 -4.70 1.83
N LEU A 87 15.94 -3.37 1.66
CA LEU A 87 15.82 -2.69 0.38
C LEU A 87 17.14 -2.74 -0.39
N PRO A 88 17.17 -3.21 -1.68
CA PRO A 88 18.41 -3.39 -2.45
C PRO A 88 18.92 -2.07 -3.06
N PHE A 89 18.93 -1.00 -2.27
CA PHE A 89 19.35 0.34 -2.71
C PHE A 89 20.36 0.95 -1.74
N ALA A 90 21.18 1.87 -2.24
CA ALA A 90 22.12 2.64 -1.42
C ALA A 90 21.37 3.63 -0.51
N ASN A 91 22.06 4.15 0.49
CA ASN A 91 21.55 5.25 1.31
C ASN A 91 21.27 6.48 0.45
N ASP A 92 20.32 7.30 0.86
CA ASP A 92 20.05 8.61 0.26
C ASP A 92 19.80 8.57 -1.27
N SER A 93 19.09 7.54 -1.74
CA SER A 93 18.85 7.29 -3.15
C SER A 93 17.59 7.96 -3.69
N PHE A 94 16.58 8.15 -2.83
CA PHE A 94 15.24 8.58 -3.27
C PHE A 94 14.77 9.84 -2.55
N ASP A 95 14.00 10.66 -3.27
CA ASP A 95 13.32 11.83 -2.72
C ASP A 95 11.98 11.43 -2.08
N PHE A 96 11.34 10.40 -2.66
CA PHE A 96 10.10 9.82 -2.15
C PHE A 96 10.15 8.30 -2.16
N VAL A 97 9.55 7.70 -1.13
CA VAL A 97 9.17 6.29 -1.12
C VAL A 97 7.66 6.22 -0.97
N ILE A 98 7.01 5.42 -1.80
CA ILE A 98 5.59 5.11 -1.68
C ILE A 98 5.39 3.61 -1.46
N SER A 99 4.40 3.24 -0.63
CA SER A 99 4.07 1.84 -0.36
C SER A 99 2.60 1.72 0.00
N PHE A 100 1.81 1.09 -0.86
CA PHE A 100 0.37 1.02 -0.71
C PHE A 100 -0.11 -0.41 -0.54
N GLN A 101 -0.72 -0.71 0.62
CA GLN A 101 -1.24 -2.03 0.99
C GLN A 101 -0.14 -3.11 0.96
N VAL A 102 0.98 -2.85 1.63
CA VAL A 102 2.14 -3.76 1.69
C VAL A 102 2.58 -4.02 3.12
N ILE A 103 2.66 -2.99 3.97
CA ILE A 103 3.25 -3.08 5.32
C ILE A 103 2.52 -4.11 6.19
N GLU A 104 1.22 -4.33 5.97
CA GLU A 104 0.39 -5.34 6.65
C GLU A 104 0.84 -6.78 6.39
N HIS A 105 1.57 -7.01 5.29
CA HIS A 105 2.14 -8.30 4.91
C HIS A 105 3.57 -8.51 5.38
N ILE A 106 4.18 -7.49 5.99
CA ILE A 106 5.59 -7.51 6.38
C ILE A 106 5.74 -7.87 7.85
N LYS A 107 6.33 -9.03 8.13
CA LYS A 107 6.57 -9.49 9.51
C LYS A 107 7.55 -8.58 10.26
N ARG A 108 8.57 -8.05 9.55
CA ARG A 108 9.61 -7.17 10.10
C ARG A 108 9.33 -5.72 9.70
N ASP A 109 8.15 -5.21 10.11
CA ASP A 109 7.64 -3.90 9.74
C ASP A 109 8.55 -2.74 10.17
N LEU A 110 9.08 -2.79 11.40
CA LEU A 110 10.03 -1.80 11.89
C LEU A 110 11.33 -1.78 11.06
N GLU A 111 11.81 -2.95 10.65
CA GLU A 111 13.00 -3.04 9.78
C GLU A 111 12.71 -2.44 8.41
N LEU A 112 11.51 -2.67 7.85
CA LEU A 112 11.09 -2.02 6.61
C LEU A 112 11.09 -0.49 6.76
N VAL A 113 10.54 0.04 7.85
CA VAL A 113 10.51 1.50 8.12
C VAL A 113 11.92 2.08 8.24
N ARG A 114 12.85 1.38 8.88
CA ARG A 114 14.27 1.76 8.96
C ARG A 114 14.95 1.77 7.59
N GLU A 115 14.70 0.75 6.79
CA GLU A 115 15.22 0.66 5.43
C GLU A 115 14.68 1.78 4.54
N VAL A 116 13.37 2.07 4.63
CA VAL A 116 12.77 3.22 3.95
C VAL A 116 13.45 4.52 4.38
N LYS A 117 13.67 4.71 5.69
CA LYS A 117 14.39 5.89 6.20
C LYS A 117 15.82 5.97 5.67
N ARG A 118 16.53 4.84 5.58
CA ARG A 118 17.90 4.75 5.07
C ARG A 118 18.02 5.14 3.60
N VAL A 119 17.10 4.68 2.77
CA VAL A 119 17.15 4.96 1.32
C VAL A 119 16.62 6.34 0.95
N LEU A 120 15.87 6.99 1.84
CA LEU A 120 15.40 8.36 1.65
C LEU A 120 16.53 9.36 1.88
N ARG A 121 16.64 10.33 0.97
CA ARG A 121 17.50 11.51 1.16
C ARG A 121 17.06 12.32 2.38
N PRO A 122 17.97 13.13 2.97
CA PRO A 122 17.58 14.12 3.96
C PRO A 122 16.41 14.99 3.44
N GLY A 123 15.32 15.07 4.22
CA GLY A 123 14.09 15.76 3.80
C GLY A 123 13.15 14.96 2.90
N GLY A 124 13.56 13.79 2.44
CA GLY A 124 12.72 12.87 1.67
C GLY A 124 11.50 12.39 2.46
N LYS A 125 10.46 11.94 1.75
CA LYS A 125 9.16 11.61 2.35
C LYS A 125 8.74 10.18 2.06
N PHE A 126 8.13 9.55 3.06
CA PHE A 126 7.47 8.26 2.93
C PHE A 126 5.94 8.45 2.91
N ILE A 127 5.26 7.93 1.88
CA ILE A 127 3.81 7.89 1.78
C ILE A 127 3.38 6.43 1.83
N VAL A 128 2.62 6.08 2.85
CA VAL A 128 2.20 4.70 3.07
C VAL A 128 0.69 4.61 3.31
N THR A 129 0.06 3.57 2.77
CA THR A 129 -1.32 3.20 3.11
C THR A 129 -1.39 1.76 3.57
N THR A 130 -2.28 1.50 4.52
CA THR A 130 -2.56 0.17 5.06
C THR A 130 -4.02 0.13 5.55
N PRO A 131 -4.66 -1.04 5.66
CA PRO A 131 -5.98 -1.14 6.25
C PRO A 131 -6.02 -0.56 7.67
N ASN A 132 -7.13 0.10 8.00
CA ASN A 132 -7.39 0.56 9.35
C ASN A 132 -8.10 -0.56 10.13
N ALA A 133 -7.44 -1.19 11.08
CA ALA A 133 -7.93 -2.33 11.83
C ALA A 133 -9.38 -2.18 12.36
N PRO A 134 -9.80 -1.05 12.95
CA PRO A 134 -11.19 -0.83 13.37
C PRO A 134 -12.21 -0.85 12.23
N MET A 135 -11.76 -0.68 10.98
CA MET A 135 -12.62 -0.66 9.79
C MET A 135 -12.62 -1.98 9.03
N SER A 136 -11.78 -2.94 9.40
CA SER A 136 -11.79 -4.28 8.81
C SER A 136 -13.05 -5.04 9.26
N LEU A 137 -13.80 -5.57 8.28
CA LEU A 137 -15.02 -6.33 8.54
C LEU A 137 -14.72 -7.78 8.87
N THR A 138 -13.71 -8.34 8.23
CA THR A 138 -13.25 -9.72 8.39
C THR A 138 -11.73 -9.73 8.45
N ARG A 139 -11.17 -10.74 9.11
CA ARG A 139 -9.73 -10.95 9.11
C ARG A 139 -9.29 -11.41 7.72
N ASN A 140 -8.34 -10.68 7.13
CA ASN A 140 -7.65 -11.15 5.94
C ASN A 140 -6.54 -12.13 6.36
N PRO A 141 -6.55 -13.41 5.92
CA PRO A 141 -5.56 -14.39 6.33
C PRO A 141 -4.14 -14.07 5.84
N TRP A 142 -4.00 -13.20 4.86
CA TRP A 142 -2.71 -12.76 4.30
C TRP A 142 -2.11 -11.58 5.05
N HIS A 143 -2.90 -10.87 5.88
CA HIS A 143 -2.40 -9.80 6.73
C HIS A 143 -1.74 -10.40 7.98
N ILE A 144 -0.46 -10.15 8.15
CA ILE A 144 0.27 -10.51 9.37
C ILE A 144 -0.21 -9.61 10.51
N ARG A 145 -0.43 -8.33 10.19
CA ARG A 145 -0.90 -7.31 11.13
C ARG A 145 -1.70 -6.24 10.40
N GLU A 146 -2.80 -5.81 11.02
CA GLU A 146 -3.49 -4.57 10.65
C GLU A 146 -3.28 -3.55 11.77
N TYR A 147 -3.24 -2.27 11.40
CA TYR A 147 -2.89 -1.19 12.31
C TYR A 147 -4.10 -0.32 12.62
N THR A 148 -4.18 0.15 13.86
CA THR A 148 -4.90 1.39 14.17
C THR A 148 -4.08 2.59 13.70
N ALA A 149 -4.73 3.74 13.52
CA ALA A 149 -4.01 4.97 13.17
C ALA A 149 -2.95 5.36 14.22
N ALA A 150 -3.18 5.05 15.49
CA ALA A 150 -2.24 5.31 16.58
C ALA A 150 -1.01 4.38 16.49
N GLU A 151 -1.21 3.09 16.24
CA GLU A 151 -0.12 2.13 16.09
C GLU A 151 0.75 2.43 14.88
N LEU A 152 0.14 2.73 13.72
CA LEU A 152 0.89 3.11 12.52
C LEU A 152 1.69 4.39 12.76
N ARG A 153 1.07 5.41 13.39
CA ARG A 153 1.78 6.65 13.74
C ARG A 153 2.94 6.40 14.68
N SER A 154 2.78 5.53 15.67
CA SER A 154 3.85 5.16 16.61
C SER A 154 4.99 4.43 15.90
N LEU A 155 4.68 3.47 15.01
CA LEU A 155 5.67 2.74 14.22
C LEU A 155 6.48 3.70 13.33
N LEU A 156 5.81 4.58 12.59
CA LEU A 156 6.49 5.53 11.71
C LEU A 156 7.26 6.59 12.50
N GLY A 157 6.70 7.05 13.62
CA GLY A 157 7.30 8.05 14.51
C GLY A 157 8.57 7.58 15.23
N SER A 158 8.86 6.26 15.23
CA SER A 158 10.15 5.76 15.74
C SER A 158 11.35 6.15 14.87
N GLU A 159 11.13 6.41 13.57
CA GLU A 159 12.18 6.70 12.60
C GLU A 159 11.99 8.07 11.90
N PHE A 160 10.78 8.61 11.87
CA PHE A 160 10.44 9.88 11.24
C PHE A 160 10.02 10.92 12.29
N SER A 161 10.62 12.11 12.20
CA SER A 161 10.35 13.22 13.15
C SER A 161 8.95 13.83 13.01
N SER A 162 8.29 13.65 11.87
CA SER A 162 6.92 14.14 11.63
C SER A 162 6.12 13.09 10.90
N VAL A 163 4.93 12.78 11.42
CA VAL A 163 4.00 11.81 10.84
C VAL A 163 2.61 12.40 10.80
N GLU A 164 2.11 12.67 9.60
CA GLU A 164 0.72 13.02 9.34
C GLU A 164 -0.06 11.74 9.02
N ALA A 165 -1.17 11.49 9.71
CA ALA A 165 -2.05 10.38 9.43
C ALA A 165 -3.41 10.88 8.96
N LEU A 166 -3.80 10.48 7.76
CA LEU A 166 -5.07 10.81 7.11
C LEU A 166 -5.90 9.55 6.94
N GLY A 167 -7.21 9.67 7.03
CA GLY A 167 -8.15 8.60 6.72
C GLY A 167 -8.69 8.73 5.30
N VAL A 168 -8.86 7.60 4.62
CA VAL A 168 -9.64 7.53 3.39
C VAL A 168 -11.00 6.95 3.74
N SER A 169 -12.06 7.71 3.49
CA SER A 169 -13.44 7.28 3.69
C SER A 169 -14.23 7.34 2.38
N GLY A 170 -15.25 6.51 2.26
CA GLY A 170 -16.18 6.59 1.16
C GLY A 170 -17.13 7.79 1.28
N ASN A 171 -17.85 8.11 0.19
CA ASN A 171 -18.98 9.03 0.24
C ASN A 171 -20.13 8.42 1.09
N ALA A 172 -21.19 9.19 1.34
CA ALA A 172 -22.31 8.77 2.19
C ALA A 172 -22.89 7.41 1.79
N ARG A 173 -23.07 7.15 0.48
CA ARG A 173 -23.63 5.88 -0.04
C ARG A 173 -22.67 4.70 0.23
N VAL A 174 -21.38 4.89 0.04
CA VAL A 174 -20.36 3.87 0.33
C VAL A 174 -20.31 3.58 1.83
N MET A 175 -20.38 4.60 2.67
CA MET A 175 -20.36 4.43 4.13
C MET A 175 -21.62 3.75 4.64
N GLU A 176 -22.80 4.06 4.07
CA GLU A 176 -24.04 3.35 4.38
C GLU A 176 -23.95 1.86 4.05
N TYR A 177 -23.47 1.52 2.85
CA TYR A 177 -23.24 0.14 2.43
C TYR A 177 -22.25 -0.58 3.36
N TYR A 178 -21.16 0.10 3.74
CA TYR A 178 -20.18 -0.42 4.69
C TYR A 178 -20.84 -0.75 6.04
N GLU A 179 -21.63 0.16 6.61
CA GLU A 179 -22.31 -0.04 7.90
C GLU A 179 -23.34 -1.17 7.86
N GLN A 180 -24.05 -1.34 6.75
CA GLN A 180 -24.98 -2.47 6.54
C GLN A 180 -24.21 -3.80 6.56
N ASN A 181 -23.09 -3.88 5.83
CA ASN A 181 -22.24 -5.08 5.82
C ASN A 181 -21.63 -5.35 7.19
N ARG A 182 -21.15 -4.33 7.88
CA ARG A 182 -20.58 -4.47 9.24
C ARG A 182 -21.59 -5.07 10.22
N ARG A 183 -22.84 -4.67 10.15
CA ARG A 183 -23.92 -5.22 10.98
C ARG A 183 -24.19 -6.69 10.63
N SER A 184 -24.21 -7.02 9.35
CA SER A 184 -24.42 -8.39 8.86
C SER A 184 -23.31 -9.34 9.29
N VAL A 185 -22.04 -8.93 9.11
CA VAL A 185 -20.88 -9.73 9.54
C VAL A 185 -20.89 -9.96 11.05
N LYS A 186 -21.12 -8.91 11.85
CA LYS A 186 -21.22 -9.05 13.32
C LYS A 186 -22.34 -9.99 13.75
N ARG A 187 -23.44 -10.07 12.99
CA ARG A 187 -24.57 -10.97 13.27
C ARG A 187 -24.20 -12.42 12.98
N ILE A 188 -23.54 -12.69 11.86
CA ILE A 188 -23.09 -14.04 11.47
C ILE A 188 -22.06 -14.56 12.46
N THR A 189 -21.00 -13.82 12.73
CA THR A 189 -19.94 -14.23 13.68
C THR A 189 -20.42 -14.43 15.12
N ARG A 190 -21.58 -13.88 15.48
CA ARG A 190 -22.17 -14.10 16.80
C ARG A 190 -22.92 -15.43 16.91
N PHE A 191 -23.32 -16.01 15.78
CA PHE A 191 -23.96 -17.34 15.74
C PHE A 191 -22.94 -18.48 15.68
N ASP A 192 -21.77 -18.25 15.06
CA ASP A 192 -20.68 -19.26 14.96
C ASP A 192 -19.94 -19.50 16.30
N ILE A 193 -20.25 -18.73 17.34
CA ILE A 193 -19.67 -18.91 18.69
C ILE A 193 -20.59 -19.75 19.61
N LEU A 194 -21.77 -20.15 19.14
CA LEU A 194 -22.77 -20.84 19.94
C LEU A 194 -22.97 -22.31 19.54
N ASP A 195 -22.20 -22.83 18.62
CA ASP A 195 -22.08 -24.24 18.23
C ASP A 195 -20.70 -24.77 18.65
#